data_433706a2cf32dbec09b748c7b61ce483
#
_entry.id   433706a2cf32dbec09b748c7b61ce483
#
_cell.length_a   1.000
_cell.length_b   1.000
_cell.length_c   1.000
_cell.angle_alpha   90.00
_cell.angle_beta   90.00
_cell.angle_gamma   90.00
#
_symmetry.space_group_name_H-M   'P 1'
#
loop_
_entity.id
_entity.type
_entity.pdbx_description
1 polymer ?
#
loop_
_entity_poly.entity_id
_entity_poly.type
_entity_poly.pdbx_seq_one_letter_code
_entity_poly.pdbx_strand_id
1 'polypeptide(L)'
;MKITVVSPHRGDAAFALGSSIRAWLLAGHAVEVVSCFTRSEFAPYSDVGTVHRNDRVSFVTAVRKREDEEWRKQMERLARDGGAKFAITDLNLKDGPLRLHVGANEVFGRAADASEKVVSKIRRALEMSKAGAWVLPLGLGGHVDHVTARDVALSALGTEVRPVAFYEELPEAVRGGAKEVEAAVVALKSTLEPVLAGGGETVDDVVEKKRRVAWCYDSQIDEATTTEIAEACRRFEGRERMWANAAWRSQGL
;
A
#
# COMPACT_ATOMS: atom_id res chain seq x y z
N MET A 1 0.51 15.70 -12.36
CA MET A 1 1.40 14.59 -12.77
C MET A 1 0.76 13.23 -12.49
N LYS A 2 1.42 12.11 -12.85
CA LYS A 2 0.97 10.77 -12.43
C LYS A 2 1.84 10.25 -11.29
N ILE A 3 1.20 9.78 -10.21
CA ILE A 3 1.82 9.15 -9.06
C ILE A 3 1.46 7.67 -9.09
N THR A 4 2.44 6.77 -8.96
CA THR A 4 2.20 5.33 -8.85
C THR A 4 2.57 4.84 -7.47
N VAL A 5 1.60 4.20 -6.81
CA VAL A 5 1.74 3.57 -5.50
C VAL A 5 1.89 2.07 -5.69
N VAL A 6 2.94 1.48 -5.16
CA VAL A 6 3.11 0.03 -5.12
C VAL A 6 2.50 -0.49 -3.81
N SER A 7 1.47 -1.32 -3.93
CA SER A 7 0.76 -1.94 -2.82
C SER A 7 1.09 -3.44 -2.81
N PRO A 8 1.76 -3.97 -1.80
CA PRO A 8 2.02 -5.41 -1.70
C PRO A 8 0.74 -6.23 -1.78
N HIS A 9 -0.23 -5.93 -0.95
CA HIS A 9 -1.54 -6.57 -0.94
C HIS A 9 -2.67 -5.57 -1.21
N ARG A 10 -3.88 -6.10 -1.37
CA ARG A 10 -5.10 -5.30 -1.38
C ARG A 10 -5.33 -4.70 0.00
N GLY A 11 -5.58 -3.40 0.06
CA GLY A 11 -5.78 -2.65 1.30
C GLY A 11 -4.57 -1.86 1.77
N ASP A 12 -3.32 -2.31 1.58
CA ASP A 12 -2.12 -1.65 2.14
C ASP A 12 -2.04 -0.17 1.77
N ALA A 13 -2.22 0.17 0.49
CA ALA A 13 -2.23 1.56 0.04
C ALA A 13 -3.41 2.36 0.62
N ALA A 14 -4.57 1.74 0.77
CA ALA A 14 -5.75 2.38 1.36
C ALA A 14 -5.55 2.67 2.84
N PHE A 15 -4.97 1.73 3.59
CA PHE A 15 -4.68 1.87 5.02
C PHE A 15 -3.62 2.95 5.28
N ALA A 16 -2.51 2.89 4.54
CA ALA A 16 -1.38 3.78 4.77
C ALA A 16 -1.56 5.18 4.17
N LEU A 17 -2.16 5.28 2.98
CA LEU A 17 -2.14 6.48 2.13
C LEU A 17 -3.52 6.99 1.72
N GLY A 18 -4.59 6.55 2.36
CA GLY A 18 -5.95 6.92 1.97
C GLY A 18 -6.18 8.44 1.92
N SER A 19 -5.64 9.18 2.88
CA SER A 19 -5.73 10.65 2.94
C SER A 19 -4.81 11.33 1.94
N SER A 20 -3.59 10.82 1.75
CA SER A 20 -2.63 11.33 0.78
C SER A 20 -3.13 11.16 -0.65
N ILE A 21 -3.63 9.97 -0.99
CA ILE A 21 -4.20 9.67 -2.31
C ILE A 21 -5.40 10.61 -2.59
N ARG A 22 -6.27 10.81 -1.59
CA ARG A 22 -7.37 11.75 -1.67
C ARG A 22 -6.87 13.17 -1.99
N ALA A 23 -5.88 13.66 -1.25
CA ALA A 23 -5.31 14.99 -1.45
C ALA A 23 -4.70 15.15 -2.85
N TRP A 24 -3.93 14.17 -3.32
CA TRP A 24 -3.35 14.19 -4.66
C TRP A 24 -4.41 14.22 -5.76
N LEU A 25 -5.48 13.44 -5.63
CA LEU A 25 -6.58 13.42 -6.61
C LEU A 25 -7.29 14.78 -6.67
N LEU A 26 -7.58 15.40 -5.52
CA LEU A 26 -8.19 16.72 -5.46
C LEU A 26 -7.27 17.84 -5.98
N ALA A 27 -5.94 17.67 -5.86
CA ALA A 27 -4.95 18.56 -6.47
C ALA A 27 -4.74 18.33 -7.98
N GLY A 28 -5.50 17.44 -8.61
CA GLY A 28 -5.44 17.17 -10.06
C GLY A 28 -4.35 16.18 -10.47
N HIS A 29 -3.73 15.45 -9.53
CA HIS A 29 -2.75 14.42 -9.85
C HIS A 29 -3.44 13.09 -10.17
N ALA A 30 -3.03 12.43 -11.25
CA ALA A 30 -3.47 11.07 -11.52
C ALA A 30 -2.78 10.09 -10.57
N VAL A 31 -3.53 9.16 -9.99
CA VAL A 31 -2.97 8.13 -9.09
C VAL A 31 -3.28 6.73 -9.62
N GLU A 32 -2.26 5.90 -9.69
CA GLU A 32 -2.39 4.47 -9.97
C GLU A 32 -1.85 3.66 -8.81
N VAL A 33 -2.65 2.73 -8.29
CA VAL A 33 -2.20 1.74 -7.30
C VAL A 33 -1.92 0.44 -8.02
N VAL A 34 -0.68 -0.07 -7.89
CA VAL A 34 -0.27 -1.37 -8.43
C VAL A 34 -0.30 -2.38 -7.29
N SER A 35 -1.37 -3.20 -7.22
CA SER A 35 -1.55 -4.25 -6.23
C SER A 35 -0.85 -5.54 -6.70
N CYS A 36 0.18 -5.97 -5.96
CA CYS A 36 1.09 -7.03 -6.43
C CYS A 36 0.57 -8.44 -6.14
N PHE A 37 0.47 -8.80 -4.86
CA PHE A 37 0.17 -10.16 -4.38
C PHE A 37 -1.31 -10.26 -3.99
N THR A 38 -2.17 -10.39 -4.97
CA THR A 38 -3.62 -10.26 -4.82
C THR A 38 -4.38 -11.58 -4.77
N ARG A 39 -3.68 -12.72 -4.97
CA ARG A 39 -4.24 -14.06 -4.75
C ARG A 39 -3.83 -14.55 -3.37
N SER A 40 -4.80 -14.73 -2.47
CA SER A 40 -4.60 -15.02 -1.06
C SER A 40 -5.67 -15.97 -0.52
N GLU A 41 -5.37 -16.62 0.59
CA GLU A 41 -6.36 -17.26 1.47
C GLU A 41 -6.60 -16.46 2.76
N PHE A 42 -5.99 -15.30 2.91
CA PHE A 42 -6.12 -14.49 4.11
C PHE A 42 -7.36 -13.59 4.06
N ALA A 43 -8.39 -13.98 4.75
CA ALA A 43 -9.60 -13.21 5.03
C ALA A 43 -10.22 -13.72 6.33
N PRO A 44 -9.58 -13.48 7.50
CA PRO A 44 -9.91 -14.11 8.77
C PRO A 44 -11.30 -13.76 9.28
N TYR A 45 -11.87 -12.64 8.83
CA TYR A 45 -13.20 -12.15 9.23
C TYR A 45 -14.28 -12.42 8.18
N SER A 46 -14.01 -13.32 7.22
CA SER A 46 -14.96 -13.80 6.22
C SER A 46 -15.43 -15.23 6.51
N ASP A 47 -16.41 -15.69 5.74
CA ASP A 47 -16.92 -17.08 5.82
C ASP A 47 -15.97 -18.12 5.18
N VAL A 48 -14.67 -17.79 5.01
CA VAL A 48 -13.68 -18.69 4.37
C VAL A 48 -13.61 -20.06 5.06
N GLY A 49 -13.89 -20.13 6.35
CA GLY A 49 -13.92 -21.39 7.12
C GLY A 49 -14.97 -22.40 6.62
N THR A 50 -16.06 -21.92 6.03
CA THR A 50 -17.12 -22.74 5.48
C THR A 50 -16.87 -23.20 4.04
N VAL A 51 -15.85 -22.60 3.38
CA VAL A 51 -15.54 -22.88 1.97
C VAL A 51 -14.66 -24.10 1.86
N HIS A 52 -14.95 -24.97 0.88
CA HIS A 52 -14.11 -26.12 0.59
C HIS A 52 -12.66 -25.69 0.28
N ARG A 53 -11.68 -26.43 0.81
CA ARG A 53 -10.27 -26.07 0.73
C ARG A 53 -9.79 -25.67 -0.68
N ASN A 54 -10.21 -26.40 -1.71
CA ASN A 54 -9.80 -26.15 -3.09
C ASN A 54 -10.34 -24.82 -3.65
N ASP A 55 -11.38 -24.27 -3.06
CA ASP A 55 -12.06 -23.06 -3.54
C ASP A 55 -11.68 -21.81 -2.73
N ARG A 56 -10.97 -21.98 -1.61
CA ARG A 56 -10.63 -20.87 -0.69
C ARG A 56 -9.88 -19.74 -1.36
N VAL A 57 -8.84 -20.04 -2.15
CA VAL A 57 -8.08 -19.02 -2.88
C VAL A 57 -8.98 -18.22 -3.80
N SER A 58 -9.87 -18.89 -4.54
CA SER A 58 -10.80 -18.21 -5.45
C SER A 58 -11.82 -17.36 -4.70
N PHE A 59 -12.38 -17.91 -3.62
CA PHE A 59 -13.35 -17.22 -2.76
C PHE A 59 -12.74 -15.95 -2.14
N VAL A 60 -11.62 -16.10 -1.43
CA VAL A 60 -10.94 -14.97 -0.76
C VAL A 60 -10.48 -13.91 -1.76
N THR A 61 -9.91 -14.35 -2.90
CA THR A 61 -9.50 -13.43 -3.96
C THR A 61 -10.70 -12.62 -4.48
N ALA A 62 -11.87 -13.23 -4.62
CA ALA A 62 -13.09 -12.54 -5.07
C ALA A 62 -13.62 -11.57 -3.99
N VAL A 63 -13.62 -11.96 -2.71
CA VAL A 63 -14.01 -11.10 -1.59
C VAL A 63 -13.14 -9.85 -1.56
N ARG A 64 -11.83 -10.03 -1.47
CA ARG A 64 -10.85 -8.92 -1.40
C ARG A 64 -10.86 -8.04 -2.66
N LYS A 65 -11.16 -8.61 -3.83
CA LYS A 65 -11.34 -7.81 -5.05
C LYS A 65 -12.57 -6.90 -4.97
N ARG A 66 -13.63 -7.34 -4.33
CA ARG A 66 -14.84 -6.52 -4.11
C ARG A 66 -14.56 -5.36 -3.15
N GLU A 67 -13.77 -5.59 -2.12
CA GLU A 67 -13.31 -4.56 -1.20
C GLU A 67 -12.51 -3.47 -1.94
N ASP A 68 -11.51 -3.84 -2.73
CA ASP A 68 -10.77 -2.90 -3.60
C ASP A 68 -11.70 -2.13 -4.54
N GLU A 69 -12.71 -2.77 -5.09
CA GLU A 69 -13.68 -2.15 -6.00
C GLU A 69 -14.52 -1.08 -5.30
N GLU A 70 -14.92 -1.28 -4.03
CA GLU A 70 -15.62 -0.27 -3.25
C GLU A 70 -14.73 0.94 -2.96
N TRP A 71 -13.48 0.72 -2.56
CA TRP A 71 -12.51 1.80 -2.40
C TRP A 71 -12.24 2.51 -3.73
N ARG A 72 -12.04 1.77 -4.83
CA ARG A 72 -11.83 2.33 -6.17
C ARG A 72 -12.96 3.30 -6.58
N LYS A 73 -14.21 2.92 -6.38
CA LYS A 73 -15.37 3.78 -6.68
C LYS A 73 -15.34 5.09 -5.90
N GLN A 74 -14.94 5.04 -4.62
CA GLN A 74 -14.80 6.25 -3.80
C GLN A 74 -13.71 7.17 -4.36
N MET A 75 -12.53 6.63 -4.67
CA MET A 75 -11.41 7.41 -5.20
C MET A 75 -11.68 7.96 -6.61
N GLU A 76 -12.38 7.22 -7.47
CA GLU A 76 -12.78 7.72 -8.79
C GLU A 76 -13.78 8.88 -8.75
N ARG A 77 -14.66 8.93 -7.73
CA ARG A 77 -15.53 10.11 -7.52
C ARG A 77 -14.68 11.33 -7.19
N LEU A 78 -13.75 11.22 -6.25
CA LEU A 78 -12.82 12.28 -5.89
C LEU A 78 -11.93 12.71 -7.06
N ALA A 79 -11.47 11.75 -7.85
CA ALA A 79 -10.65 12.03 -9.02
C ALA A 79 -11.42 12.88 -10.05
N ARG A 80 -12.71 12.62 -10.25
CA ARG A 80 -13.55 13.47 -11.14
C ARG A 80 -13.67 14.89 -10.61
N ASP A 81 -13.86 15.06 -9.29
CA ASP A 81 -13.95 16.38 -8.67
C ASP A 81 -12.65 17.20 -8.83
N GLY A 82 -11.50 16.53 -8.76
CA GLY A 82 -10.18 17.14 -8.98
C GLY A 82 -9.73 17.21 -10.45
N GLY A 83 -10.54 16.74 -11.41
CA GLY A 83 -10.13 16.66 -12.83
C GLY A 83 -9.00 15.65 -13.08
N ALA A 84 -8.85 14.67 -12.21
CA ALA A 84 -7.79 13.66 -12.19
C ALA A 84 -8.30 12.27 -12.62
N LYS A 85 -7.42 11.26 -12.53
CA LYS A 85 -7.75 9.86 -12.76
C LYS A 85 -7.23 9.00 -11.61
N PHE A 86 -8.03 8.01 -11.20
CA PHE A 86 -7.62 6.96 -10.28
C PHE A 86 -7.76 5.59 -10.94
N ALA A 87 -6.79 4.71 -10.71
CA ALA A 87 -6.83 3.34 -11.21
C ALA A 87 -6.17 2.37 -10.22
N ILE A 88 -6.63 1.12 -10.21
CA ILE A 88 -5.97 0.01 -9.54
C ILE A 88 -5.57 -1.01 -10.60
N THR A 89 -4.29 -1.33 -10.67
CA THR A 89 -3.72 -2.37 -11.54
C THR A 89 -3.40 -3.60 -10.69
N ASP A 90 -4.05 -4.73 -11.00
CA ASP A 90 -3.92 -6.00 -10.28
C ASP A 90 -2.93 -6.92 -10.99
N LEU A 91 -1.83 -7.30 -10.32
CA LEU A 91 -0.82 -8.20 -10.90
C LEU A 91 -1.18 -9.68 -10.74
N ASN A 92 -2.18 -10.01 -9.94
CA ASN A 92 -2.67 -11.38 -9.76
C ASN A 92 -1.54 -12.38 -9.41
N LEU A 93 -0.57 -11.95 -8.59
CA LEU A 93 0.45 -12.82 -8.02
C LEU A 93 -0.11 -13.50 -6.77
N LYS A 94 0.36 -14.71 -6.47
CA LYS A 94 0.08 -15.37 -5.19
C LYS A 94 0.84 -14.67 -4.07
N ASP A 95 0.21 -14.53 -2.90
CA ASP A 95 0.87 -14.04 -1.69
C ASP A 95 1.96 -15.01 -1.16
N GLY A 96 2.72 -14.56 -0.18
CA GLY A 96 3.84 -15.30 0.40
C GLY A 96 3.48 -16.72 0.83
N PRO A 97 2.43 -16.91 1.64
CA PRO A 97 2.03 -18.25 2.09
C PRO A 97 1.75 -19.21 0.93
N LEU A 98 0.97 -18.77 -0.05
CA LEU A 98 0.61 -19.58 -1.23
C LEU A 98 1.76 -19.83 -2.18
N ARG A 99 2.66 -18.84 -2.32
CA ARG A 99 3.77 -18.89 -3.27
C ARG A 99 4.93 -19.73 -2.74
N LEU A 100 5.23 -19.60 -1.47
CA LEU A 100 6.35 -20.26 -0.81
C LEU A 100 5.96 -21.58 -0.15
N HIS A 101 4.67 -21.93 -0.16
CA HIS A 101 4.12 -23.11 0.50
C HIS A 101 4.47 -23.18 2.01
N VAL A 102 4.30 -22.07 2.73
CA VAL A 102 4.60 -21.91 4.17
C VAL A 102 3.38 -21.42 4.93
N GLY A 103 3.43 -21.51 6.24
CA GLY A 103 2.41 -20.93 7.12
C GLY A 103 2.40 -19.40 7.09
N ALA A 104 1.27 -18.80 7.46
CA ALA A 104 1.11 -17.34 7.46
C ALA A 104 2.15 -16.61 8.35
N ASN A 105 2.59 -17.24 9.44
CA ASN A 105 3.61 -16.67 10.35
C ASN A 105 5.05 -16.88 9.87
N GLU A 106 5.27 -17.71 8.86
CA GLU A 106 6.59 -18.03 8.35
C GLU A 106 7.06 -17.12 7.21
N VAL A 107 6.25 -16.14 6.85
CA VAL A 107 6.56 -15.17 5.78
C VAL A 107 7.36 -13.96 6.28
N PHE A 108 7.53 -13.81 7.58
CA PHE A 108 8.26 -12.70 8.19
C PHE A 108 9.77 -12.98 8.29
N GLY A 109 10.58 -11.92 8.19
CA GLY A 109 12.04 -12.01 8.28
C GLY A 109 12.72 -12.71 7.11
N ARG A 110 12.00 -12.97 6.02
CA ARG A 110 12.54 -13.59 4.80
C ARG A 110 13.12 -12.55 3.86
N ALA A 111 14.14 -12.95 3.10
CA ALA A 111 14.65 -12.16 1.99
C ALA A 111 13.58 -11.99 0.89
N ALA A 112 13.73 -10.92 0.10
CA ALA A 112 12.89 -10.67 -1.06
C ALA A 112 12.88 -11.88 -2.03
N ASP A 113 11.69 -12.17 -2.59
CA ASP A 113 11.55 -13.22 -3.60
C ASP A 113 12.01 -12.71 -4.97
N ALA A 114 13.16 -13.18 -5.40
CA ALA A 114 13.77 -12.82 -6.68
C ALA A 114 13.32 -13.74 -7.84
N SER A 115 12.24 -14.52 -7.68
CA SER A 115 11.75 -15.38 -8.76
C SER A 115 11.41 -14.57 -10.02
N GLU A 116 11.81 -15.08 -11.19
CA GLU A 116 11.64 -14.40 -12.48
C GLU A 116 10.18 -13.97 -12.72
N LYS A 117 9.23 -14.81 -12.37
CA LYS A 117 7.81 -14.54 -12.54
C LYS A 117 7.34 -13.33 -11.72
N VAL A 118 7.80 -13.19 -10.48
CA VAL A 118 7.45 -12.06 -9.60
C VAL A 118 8.13 -10.80 -10.11
N VAL A 119 9.44 -10.88 -10.34
CA VAL A 119 10.25 -9.75 -10.79
C VAL A 119 9.76 -9.21 -12.13
N SER A 120 9.52 -10.08 -13.13
CA SER A 120 9.10 -9.64 -14.46
C SER A 120 7.71 -8.98 -14.45
N LYS A 121 6.76 -9.50 -13.67
CA LYS A 121 5.41 -8.90 -13.57
C LYS A 121 5.43 -7.52 -12.91
N ILE A 122 6.12 -7.37 -11.78
CA ILE A 122 6.21 -6.08 -11.09
C ILE A 122 6.95 -5.09 -11.99
N ARG A 123 8.11 -5.43 -12.51
CA ARG A 123 8.90 -4.56 -13.41
C ARG A 123 8.07 -4.08 -14.60
N ARG A 124 7.41 -4.99 -15.31
CA ARG A 124 6.56 -4.65 -16.45
C ARG A 124 5.44 -3.68 -16.09
N ALA A 125 4.77 -3.87 -14.96
CA ALA A 125 3.72 -2.97 -14.51
C ALA A 125 4.25 -1.56 -14.25
N LEU A 126 5.42 -1.45 -13.62
CA LEU A 126 6.06 -0.17 -13.33
C LEU A 126 6.50 0.54 -14.62
N GLU A 127 7.10 -0.17 -15.57
CA GLU A 127 7.48 0.37 -16.89
C GLU A 127 6.26 0.89 -17.66
N MET A 128 5.15 0.14 -17.63
CA MET A 128 3.91 0.54 -18.31
C MET A 128 3.20 1.73 -17.64
N SER A 129 3.42 1.92 -16.34
CA SER A 129 2.78 2.99 -15.58
C SER A 129 3.22 4.38 -16.06
N LYS A 130 4.48 4.57 -16.50
CA LYS A 130 5.04 5.87 -16.93
C LYS A 130 4.81 6.97 -15.89
N ALA A 131 4.96 6.65 -14.61
CA ALA A 131 4.76 7.61 -13.53
C ALA A 131 5.86 8.66 -13.50
N GLY A 132 5.49 9.88 -13.06
CA GLY A 132 6.43 10.95 -12.73
C GLY A 132 6.95 10.85 -11.29
N ALA A 133 6.22 10.16 -10.41
CA ALA A 133 6.58 9.96 -9.01
C ALA A 133 6.12 8.57 -8.52
N TRP A 134 6.86 7.99 -7.56
CA TRP A 134 6.68 6.64 -7.08
C TRP A 134 6.53 6.60 -5.56
N VAL A 135 5.60 5.81 -5.07
CA VAL A 135 5.40 5.57 -3.63
C VAL A 135 5.49 4.08 -3.37
N LEU A 136 6.43 3.67 -2.55
CA LEU A 136 6.79 2.28 -2.27
C LEU A 136 6.53 1.95 -0.79
N PRO A 137 6.29 0.69 -0.42
CA PRO A 137 6.23 0.31 0.99
C PRO A 137 7.63 0.41 1.64
N LEU A 138 7.71 0.71 2.94
CA LEU A 138 8.95 0.61 3.70
C LEU A 138 9.37 -0.84 3.96
N GLY A 139 8.42 -1.78 3.98
CA GLY A 139 8.62 -3.18 4.32
C GLY A 139 8.62 -3.42 5.83
N LEU A 140 7.83 -2.66 6.58
CA LEU A 140 7.68 -2.81 8.02
C LEU A 140 7.15 -4.20 8.38
N GLY A 141 7.51 -4.70 9.56
CA GLY A 141 7.19 -6.06 9.97
C GLY A 141 7.99 -7.15 9.24
N GLY A 142 8.73 -6.81 8.16
CA GLY A 142 9.55 -7.76 7.41
C GLY A 142 8.76 -8.85 6.66
N HIS A 143 7.50 -8.59 6.31
CA HIS A 143 6.72 -9.52 5.51
C HIS A 143 7.34 -9.66 4.11
N VAL A 144 7.57 -10.90 3.66
CA VAL A 144 8.27 -11.19 2.39
C VAL A 144 7.67 -10.46 1.17
N ASP A 145 6.36 -10.32 1.11
CA ASP A 145 5.69 -9.66 -0.01
C ASP A 145 5.96 -8.14 -0.02
N HIS A 146 5.97 -7.51 1.15
CA HIS A 146 6.29 -6.08 1.28
C HIS A 146 7.75 -5.82 0.90
N VAL A 147 8.67 -6.59 1.44
CA VAL A 147 10.10 -6.51 1.09
C VAL A 147 10.32 -6.78 -0.40
N THR A 148 9.66 -7.80 -0.97
CA THR A 148 9.76 -8.13 -2.40
C THR A 148 9.22 -7.01 -3.27
N ALA A 149 8.01 -6.49 -2.98
CA ALA A 149 7.42 -5.40 -3.76
C ALA A 149 8.30 -4.16 -3.77
N ARG A 150 8.85 -3.79 -2.62
CA ARG A 150 9.80 -2.67 -2.46
C ARG A 150 11.07 -2.89 -3.26
N ASP A 151 11.76 -3.99 -3.04
CA ASP A 151 13.10 -4.23 -3.60
C ASP A 151 13.07 -4.41 -5.11
N VAL A 152 12.05 -5.11 -5.63
CA VAL A 152 11.86 -5.24 -7.08
C VAL A 152 11.51 -3.89 -7.70
N ALA A 153 10.66 -3.09 -7.04
CA ALA A 153 10.34 -1.75 -7.54
C ALA A 153 11.59 -0.86 -7.57
N LEU A 154 12.37 -0.82 -6.51
CA LEU A 154 13.63 -0.07 -6.48
C LEU A 154 14.59 -0.50 -7.59
N SER A 155 14.75 -1.81 -7.80
CA SER A 155 15.58 -2.34 -8.90
C SER A 155 15.05 -1.93 -10.27
N ALA A 156 13.73 -1.89 -10.46
CA ALA A 156 13.10 -1.50 -11.72
C ALA A 156 13.22 0.00 -12.03
N LEU A 157 13.26 0.85 -10.99
CA LEU A 157 13.46 2.29 -11.15
C LEU A 157 14.88 2.66 -11.60
N GLY A 158 15.84 1.76 -11.41
CA GLY A 158 17.22 1.91 -11.87
C GLY A 158 18.01 2.93 -11.07
N THR A 159 19.10 3.43 -11.68
CA THR A 159 20.03 4.36 -11.05
C THR A 159 19.70 5.84 -11.26
N GLU A 160 18.71 6.13 -12.09
CA GLU A 160 18.27 7.51 -12.31
C GLU A 160 17.61 8.08 -11.05
N VAL A 161 17.91 9.36 -10.77
CA VAL A 161 17.30 10.07 -9.65
C VAL A 161 15.84 10.38 -9.99
N ARG A 162 14.94 9.52 -9.55
CA ARG A 162 13.49 9.67 -9.73
C ARG A 162 12.82 10.12 -8.43
N PRO A 163 11.68 10.84 -8.49
CA PRO A 163 10.88 11.15 -7.32
C PRO A 163 10.36 9.87 -6.67
N VAL A 164 10.89 9.52 -5.50
CA VAL A 164 10.49 8.32 -4.74
C VAL A 164 10.22 8.69 -3.29
N ALA A 165 9.10 8.20 -2.76
CA ALA A 165 8.78 8.20 -1.34
C ALA A 165 8.43 6.79 -0.87
N PHE A 166 8.61 6.53 0.43
CA PHE A 166 8.28 5.27 1.07
C PHE A 166 7.22 5.52 2.14
N TYR A 167 6.11 4.81 2.07
CA TYR A 167 5.06 4.92 3.06
C TYR A 167 5.26 3.96 4.21
N GLU A 168 4.79 4.36 5.39
CA GLU A 168 4.74 3.52 6.58
C GLU A 168 3.50 2.66 6.51
N GLU A 169 3.68 1.36 6.40
CA GLU A 169 2.56 0.41 6.38
C GLU A 169 1.79 0.43 7.70
N LEU A 170 0.47 0.40 7.63
CA LEU A 170 -0.42 0.33 8.78
C LEU A 170 -1.16 -1.02 8.81
N PRO A 171 -1.27 -1.62 9.99
CA PRO A 171 -0.95 -1.08 11.32
C PRO A 171 0.51 -1.26 11.80
N GLU A 172 1.41 -1.83 11.01
CA GLU A 172 2.78 -2.20 11.40
C GLU A 172 3.57 -1.02 11.98
N ALA A 173 3.47 0.17 11.37
CA ALA A 173 4.14 1.37 11.87
C ALA A 173 3.66 1.82 13.26
N VAL A 174 2.42 1.49 13.62
CA VAL A 174 1.89 1.76 14.96
C VAL A 174 2.43 0.75 15.97
N ARG A 175 2.39 -0.54 15.61
CA ARG A 175 2.77 -1.67 16.47
C ARG A 175 4.28 -1.75 16.70
N GLY A 176 5.08 -1.56 15.65
CA GLY A 176 6.55 -1.54 15.74
C GLY A 176 7.13 -0.25 16.30
N GLY A 177 6.39 0.85 16.17
CA GLY A 177 6.78 2.16 16.67
C GLY A 177 7.95 2.83 15.92
N ALA A 178 8.41 3.97 16.45
CA ALA A 178 9.40 4.81 15.77
C ALA A 178 10.73 4.09 15.49
N LYS A 179 11.17 3.22 16.40
CA LYS A 179 12.47 2.51 16.25
C LYS A 179 12.47 1.57 15.04
N GLU A 180 11.37 0.86 14.81
CA GLU A 180 11.27 -0.04 13.67
C GLU A 180 11.22 0.74 12.34
N VAL A 181 10.46 1.85 12.31
CA VAL A 181 10.41 2.74 11.15
C VAL A 181 11.79 3.32 10.84
N GLU A 182 12.49 3.85 11.83
CA GLU A 182 13.86 4.38 11.67
C GLU A 182 14.83 3.32 11.16
N ALA A 183 14.77 2.10 11.72
CA ALA A 183 15.60 0.99 11.27
C ALA A 183 15.33 0.62 9.81
N ALA A 184 14.06 0.59 9.39
CA ALA A 184 13.67 0.31 8.00
C ALA A 184 14.17 1.39 7.05
N VAL A 185 14.08 2.67 7.44
CA VAL A 185 14.59 3.79 6.64
C VAL A 185 16.11 3.72 6.49
N VAL A 186 16.85 3.47 7.56
CA VAL A 186 18.32 3.33 7.55
C VAL A 186 18.74 2.15 6.67
N ALA A 187 17.99 1.05 6.69
CA ALA A 187 18.29 -0.13 5.88
C ALA A 187 18.22 0.13 4.36
N LEU A 188 17.47 1.14 3.92
CA LEU A 188 17.41 1.53 2.50
C LEU A 188 18.70 2.18 1.97
N LYS A 189 19.62 2.57 2.85
CA LYS A 189 20.91 3.19 2.50
C LYS A 189 20.78 4.38 1.54
N SER A 190 19.69 5.11 1.64
CA SER A 190 19.37 6.28 0.83
C SER A 190 19.14 7.49 1.72
N THR A 191 19.45 8.69 1.23
CA THR A 191 19.14 9.93 1.94
C THR A 191 17.65 10.22 1.79
N LEU A 192 16.90 9.90 2.83
CA LEU A 192 15.45 10.09 2.91
C LEU A 192 15.12 11.05 4.06
N GLU A 193 14.15 11.91 3.84
CA GLU A 193 13.61 12.80 4.88
C GLU A 193 12.11 12.58 5.05
N PRO A 194 11.58 12.75 6.28
CA PRO A 194 10.16 12.60 6.51
C PRO A 194 9.38 13.73 5.79
N VAL A 195 8.31 13.35 5.13
CA VAL A 195 7.33 14.26 4.53
C VAL A 195 5.93 13.88 5.00
N LEU A 196 5.07 14.86 5.13
CA LEU A 196 3.69 14.68 5.55
C LEU A 196 2.78 15.03 4.37
N ALA A 197 1.95 14.08 3.95
CA ALA A 197 0.98 14.27 2.89
C ALA A 197 -0.46 14.14 3.42
N GLY A 198 -1.42 14.68 2.69
CA GLY A 198 -2.80 14.83 3.15
C GLY A 198 -2.99 16.13 3.95
N GLY A 199 -4.13 16.28 4.58
CA GLY A 199 -4.49 17.48 5.35
C GLY A 199 -5.56 18.34 4.65
N GLY A 200 -5.74 19.56 5.14
CA GLY A 200 -6.78 20.49 4.64
C GLY A 200 -8.16 20.28 5.28
N GLU A 201 -8.29 19.36 6.22
CA GLU A 201 -9.50 19.02 6.95
C GLU A 201 -9.19 18.97 8.46
N THR A 202 -10.20 18.93 9.31
CA THR A 202 -9.97 18.71 10.74
C THR A 202 -9.44 17.28 10.98
N VAL A 203 -8.67 17.11 12.05
CA VAL A 203 -8.11 15.79 12.39
C VAL A 203 -9.22 14.73 12.55
N ASP A 204 -10.34 15.10 13.17
CA ASP A 204 -11.47 14.22 13.40
C ASP A 204 -12.14 13.80 12.08
N ASP A 205 -12.31 14.74 11.14
CA ASP A 205 -12.83 14.42 9.80
C ASP A 205 -11.91 13.44 9.04
N VAL A 206 -10.60 13.62 9.16
CA VAL A 206 -9.63 12.71 8.53
C VAL A 206 -9.69 11.33 9.16
N VAL A 207 -9.72 11.24 10.51
CA VAL A 207 -9.86 9.97 11.23
C VAL A 207 -11.12 9.24 10.79
N GLU A 208 -12.26 9.92 10.73
CA GLU A 208 -13.52 9.30 10.33
C GLU A 208 -13.48 8.82 8.87
N LYS A 209 -12.92 9.62 7.96
CA LYS A 209 -12.74 9.20 6.54
C LYS A 209 -11.81 8.01 6.42
N LYS A 210 -10.71 8.00 7.16
CA LYS A 210 -9.77 6.89 7.18
C LYS A 210 -10.40 5.62 7.73
N ARG A 211 -11.22 5.74 8.79
CA ARG A 211 -12.03 4.63 9.32
C ARG A 211 -12.96 4.03 8.26
N ARG A 212 -13.67 4.86 7.50
CA ARG A 212 -14.54 4.40 6.41
C ARG A 212 -13.79 3.71 5.28
N VAL A 213 -12.59 4.18 4.96
CA VAL A 213 -11.70 3.53 3.98
C VAL A 213 -11.24 2.17 4.48
N ALA A 214 -10.76 2.09 5.72
CA ALA A 214 -10.35 0.84 6.34
C ALA A 214 -11.51 -0.17 6.42
N TRP A 215 -12.71 0.30 6.72
CA TRP A 215 -13.92 -0.52 6.78
C TRP A 215 -14.33 -1.16 5.44
N CYS A 216 -13.81 -0.66 4.30
CA CYS A 216 -14.00 -1.34 3.01
C CYS A 216 -13.34 -2.72 2.97
N TYR A 217 -12.43 -3.01 3.90
CA TYR A 217 -11.61 -4.23 3.95
C TYR A 217 -11.94 -5.10 5.19
N ASP A 218 -13.22 -5.20 5.50
CA ASP A 218 -13.76 -5.86 6.70
C ASP A 218 -13.51 -7.37 6.75
N SER A 219 -13.23 -8.01 5.62
CA SER A 219 -12.81 -9.42 5.63
C SER A 219 -11.37 -9.62 6.14
N GLN A 220 -10.55 -8.57 6.15
CA GLN A 220 -9.11 -8.64 6.44
C GLN A 220 -8.76 -8.15 7.84
N ILE A 221 -9.51 -7.18 8.36
CA ILE A 221 -9.24 -6.51 9.64
C ILE A 221 -10.50 -6.40 10.49
N ASP A 222 -10.32 -6.43 11.81
CA ASP A 222 -11.38 -6.22 12.77
C ASP A 222 -11.59 -4.74 13.12
N GLU A 223 -12.57 -4.46 13.96
CA GLU A 223 -12.90 -3.12 14.44
C GLU A 223 -11.73 -2.48 15.21
N ALA A 224 -11.01 -3.28 16.00
CA ALA A 224 -9.86 -2.78 16.76
C ALA A 224 -8.74 -2.32 15.82
N THR A 225 -8.39 -3.13 14.82
CA THR A 225 -7.39 -2.78 13.79
C THR A 225 -7.86 -1.60 12.92
N THR A 226 -9.15 -1.56 12.56
CA THR A 226 -9.74 -0.41 11.86
C THR A 226 -9.56 0.89 12.63
N THR A 227 -9.79 0.84 13.96
CA THR A 227 -9.59 1.97 14.85
C THR A 227 -8.12 2.36 14.94
N GLU A 228 -7.22 1.39 15.11
CA GLU A 228 -5.77 1.61 15.14
C GLU A 228 -5.27 2.31 13.87
N ILE A 229 -5.70 1.85 12.69
CA ILE A 229 -5.36 2.46 11.39
C ILE A 229 -5.91 3.90 11.30
N ALA A 230 -7.16 4.11 11.70
CA ALA A 230 -7.79 5.43 11.61
C ALA A 230 -7.12 6.44 12.55
N GLU A 231 -6.85 6.05 13.78
CA GLU A 231 -6.24 6.93 14.80
C GLU A 231 -4.74 7.20 14.53
N ALA A 232 -4.08 6.39 13.68
CA ALA A 232 -2.66 6.59 13.37
C ALA A 232 -2.35 7.99 12.82
N CYS A 233 -3.27 8.59 12.06
CA CYS A 233 -3.08 9.92 11.47
C CYS A 233 -3.08 11.06 12.51
N ARG A 234 -3.62 10.85 13.73
CA ARG A 234 -3.56 11.86 14.81
C ARG A 234 -2.13 12.22 15.20
N ARG A 235 -1.20 11.26 15.06
CA ARG A 235 0.23 11.48 15.33
C ARG A 235 0.83 12.62 14.51
N PHE A 236 0.22 12.91 13.34
CA PHE A 236 0.71 13.88 12.37
C PHE A 236 -0.37 14.89 11.97
N GLU A 237 -1.24 15.22 12.90
CA GLU A 237 -2.30 16.26 12.73
C GLU A 237 -3.20 15.98 11.51
N GLY A 238 -3.63 14.73 11.34
CA GLY A 238 -4.48 14.31 10.22
C GLY A 238 -3.74 14.01 8.93
N ARG A 239 -2.39 14.03 8.93
CA ARG A 239 -1.56 13.71 7.77
C ARG A 239 -0.97 12.31 7.87
N GLU A 240 -0.44 11.82 6.76
CA GLU A 240 0.24 10.54 6.65
C GLU A 240 1.73 10.77 6.38
N ARG A 241 2.59 10.08 7.15
CA ARG A 241 4.04 10.24 7.01
C ARG A 241 4.60 9.29 5.95
N MET A 242 5.47 9.83 5.12
CA MET A 242 6.31 9.12 4.18
C MET A 242 7.77 9.56 4.34
N TRP A 243 8.68 8.80 3.77
CA TRP A 243 10.12 9.07 3.74
C TRP A 243 10.56 9.28 2.29
N ALA A 244 10.96 10.48 1.94
CA ALA A 244 11.11 10.90 0.56
C ALA A 244 12.54 11.33 0.23
N ASN A 245 12.98 11.03 -1.00
CA ASN A 245 14.23 11.55 -1.52
C ASN A 245 14.10 13.02 -1.95
N ALA A 246 15.24 13.66 -2.23
CA ALA A 246 15.29 15.07 -2.62
C ALA A 246 14.45 15.34 -3.90
N ALA A 247 14.47 14.40 -4.85
CA ALA A 247 13.70 14.54 -6.10
C ALA A 247 12.18 14.56 -5.85
N TRP A 248 11.68 13.75 -4.91
CA TRP A 248 10.26 13.82 -4.49
C TRP A 248 9.92 15.16 -3.86
N ARG A 249 10.75 15.60 -2.89
CA ARG A 249 10.50 16.85 -2.15
C ARG A 249 10.49 18.09 -3.06
N SER A 250 11.23 18.06 -4.16
CA SER A 250 11.22 19.15 -5.15
C SER A 250 9.94 19.22 -5.98
N GLN A 251 9.07 18.20 -5.96
CA GLN A 251 7.81 18.20 -6.71
C GLN A 251 6.69 18.98 -6.03
N GLY A 252 6.79 19.27 -4.72
CA GLY A 252 5.74 19.93 -3.95
C GLY A 252 4.49 19.06 -3.73
N LEU A 253 4.66 17.73 -3.66
CA LEU A 253 3.60 16.73 -3.47
C LEU A 253 3.23 16.55 -2.00
#